data_a186ac3b1cd81cb3bf9cfa6d52aa1cda
#
_entry.id   a186ac3b1cd81cb3bf9cfa6d52aa1cda
#
_cell.length_a   1.000
_cell.length_b   1.000
_cell.length_c   1.000
_cell.angle_alpha   90.00
_cell.angle_beta   90.00
_cell.angle_gamma   90.00
#
_symmetry.space_group_name_H-M   'P 1'
#
loop_
_entity.id
_entity.type
_entity.pdbx_description
1 polymer ?
#
loop_
_entity_poly.entity_id
_entity_poly.type
_entity_poly.pdbx_seq_one_letter_code
_entity_poly.pdbx_strand_id
1 'polypeptide(L)'
;MSWLKRWEPENPQFWKQEGSSRAWMTLSVTTFSLLASFATWFVMSAVVVRLPAIGFKFDTMQLFWLAAMPGLAAGALRTVHSFLIPIFGTRLTVTVATFIKLIPMIWLGFAVQNPETPYIHFLIISFLCGFGGGDFSSFMPSTSMFFPKRLQGTALGLQAGIGNLGVSVTQFVTPWIIGFVVVGAAGAPQVFTKATPVFAVKITKDAGVVRDVVVKDEGLAQVITVVKDDAGTVKDIVITETDATKGMKAEVKKNEAGVITDVTVKKIIKKDIWLQNAAFWYVPYLIIAGILCWLLLRSIPMKKPSIGKMVGDMTDNKHAYFMVWTYIMTFGSFSGFAAAFPLMIKTLYGNIPGMDAALAPDPLKYAFLGPLIGSVIRFAGGPLADKFGGSIFTQISGAGIILGSLALIFGGYLTPTSLDQFPMFVWIMLWIFFSAGIGNFSTFRQYPIVYAYSPRLGAQILGWTGAWAAYGPFIYSSLIGASISKYGSAIPFFIGLIAYCAIGSXXXXWYYPKPGAERGDWGVG
;
A
#
# COMPACT_ATOMS: atom_id res chain seq x y z
N MET A 1 21.48 0.77 -32.47
CA MET A 1 20.15 1.34 -32.71
C MET A 1 19.14 0.76 -31.75
N SER A 2 18.23 1.58 -31.23
CA SER A 2 17.24 1.10 -30.30
C SER A 2 16.05 0.42 -30.96
N TRP A 3 15.77 0.77 -32.22
CA TRP A 3 14.62 0.21 -32.93
C TRP A 3 15.03 -1.03 -33.71
N LEU A 4 14.29 -2.14 -33.47
CA LEU A 4 14.53 -3.39 -34.19
C LEU A 4 13.94 -3.32 -35.58
N LYS A 5 14.64 -3.92 -36.55
CA LYS A 5 14.17 -3.96 -37.94
C LYS A 5 13.14 -5.07 -38.17
N ARG A 6 13.26 -6.15 -37.38
CA ARG A 6 12.40 -7.33 -37.56
C ARG A 6 11.96 -7.84 -36.18
N TRP A 7 10.67 -8.09 -36.04
CA TRP A 7 10.14 -8.75 -34.83
C TRP A 7 8.96 -9.63 -35.21
N GLU A 8 9.16 -10.94 -35.14
CA GLU A 8 8.17 -11.95 -35.56
C GLU A 8 8.10 -13.06 -34.51
N PRO A 9 7.53 -12.78 -33.32
CA PRO A 9 7.55 -13.77 -32.23
C PRO A 9 6.74 -15.02 -32.51
N GLU A 10 5.76 -14.96 -33.44
CA GLU A 10 4.96 -16.13 -33.80
C GLU A 10 5.67 -17.07 -34.77
N ASN A 11 6.77 -16.63 -35.39
CA ASN A 11 7.59 -17.46 -36.25
C ASN A 11 8.47 -18.36 -35.38
N PRO A 12 8.29 -19.70 -35.41
CA PRO A 12 9.06 -20.57 -34.52
C PRO A 12 10.57 -20.49 -34.73
N GLN A 13 11.02 -20.30 -35.97
CA GLN A 13 12.44 -20.21 -36.28
C GLN A 13 13.04 -18.91 -35.73
N PHE A 14 12.35 -17.79 -35.96
CA PHE A 14 12.78 -16.49 -35.42
C PHE A 14 12.84 -16.55 -33.90
N TRP A 15 11.80 -17.11 -33.26
CA TRP A 15 11.72 -17.20 -31.81
C TRP A 15 12.89 -18.00 -31.24
N LYS A 16 13.18 -19.15 -31.85
CA LYS A 16 14.26 -20.01 -31.39
C LYS A 16 15.65 -19.34 -31.57
N GLN A 17 15.86 -18.66 -32.71
CA GLN A 17 17.17 -18.10 -33.03
C GLN A 17 17.47 -16.82 -32.28
N GLU A 18 16.52 -15.89 -32.15
CA GLU A 18 16.81 -14.61 -31.51
C GLU A 18 15.66 -14.04 -30.69
N GLY A 19 14.40 -14.37 -31.01
CA GLY A 19 13.26 -13.76 -30.35
C GLY A 19 13.16 -14.07 -28.87
N SER A 20 13.34 -15.35 -28.51
CA SER A 20 13.21 -15.80 -27.12
C SER A 20 14.19 -15.10 -26.20
N SER A 21 15.46 -15.05 -26.60
CA SER A 21 16.51 -14.42 -25.79
C SER A 21 16.18 -12.96 -25.54
N ARG A 22 15.79 -12.23 -26.56
CA ARG A 22 15.49 -10.80 -26.43
C ARG A 22 14.21 -10.56 -25.62
N ALA A 23 13.20 -11.41 -25.82
CA ALA A 23 11.94 -11.25 -25.07
C ALA A 23 12.15 -11.48 -23.58
N TRP A 24 12.85 -12.54 -23.21
CA TRP A 24 13.12 -12.81 -21.80
C TRP A 24 14.03 -11.77 -21.17
N MET A 25 14.99 -11.24 -21.95
CA MET A 25 15.81 -10.11 -21.50
C MET A 25 14.94 -8.89 -21.21
N THR A 26 14.03 -8.57 -22.14
CA THR A 26 13.12 -7.43 -21.98
C THR A 26 12.25 -7.62 -20.75
N LEU A 27 11.68 -8.81 -20.57
CA LEU A 27 10.87 -9.12 -19.39
C LEU A 27 11.68 -8.94 -18.11
N SER A 28 12.90 -9.49 -18.08
CA SER A 28 13.74 -9.44 -16.87
C SER A 28 14.09 -8.01 -16.49
N VAL A 29 14.54 -7.22 -17.46
CA VAL A 29 14.97 -5.84 -17.20
C VAL A 29 13.78 -4.95 -16.82
N THR A 30 12.67 -5.06 -17.56
CA THR A 30 11.50 -4.23 -17.25
C THR A 30 10.87 -4.64 -15.92
N THR A 31 10.90 -5.93 -15.58
CA THR A 31 10.36 -6.41 -14.29
C THR A 31 11.24 -5.93 -13.13
N PHE A 32 12.56 -5.98 -13.30
CA PHE A 32 13.48 -5.45 -12.30
C PHE A 32 13.19 -3.98 -12.01
N SER A 33 12.96 -3.19 -13.06
CA SER A 33 12.56 -1.79 -12.90
C SER A 33 11.16 -1.65 -12.30
N LEU A 34 10.21 -2.50 -12.73
CA LEU A 34 8.82 -2.39 -12.27
C LEU A 34 8.66 -2.69 -10.78
N LEU A 35 9.51 -3.57 -10.24
CA LEU A 35 9.52 -3.83 -8.81
C LEU A 35 9.78 -2.52 -8.04
N ALA A 36 10.78 -1.77 -8.47
CA ALA A 36 11.07 -0.45 -7.88
C ALA A 36 9.95 0.56 -8.16
N SER A 37 9.27 0.42 -9.30
CA SER A 37 8.14 1.29 -9.62
C SER A 37 7.03 1.18 -8.57
N PHE A 38 6.62 -0.04 -8.25
CA PHE A 38 5.60 -0.24 -7.22
C PHE A 38 6.12 0.11 -5.84
N ALA A 39 7.39 -0.20 -5.54
CA ALA A 39 7.96 0.12 -4.23
C ALA A 39 8.00 1.62 -4.00
N THR A 40 8.49 2.40 -4.97
CA THR A 40 8.55 3.85 -4.82
C THR A 40 7.16 4.49 -4.86
N TRP A 41 6.23 3.89 -5.59
CA TRP A 41 4.85 4.35 -5.60
C TRP A 41 4.25 4.36 -4.19
N PHE A 42 4.59 3.36 -3.37
CA PHE A 42 4.00 3.17 -2.05
C PHE A 42 4.93 3.55 -0.90
N VAL A 43 6.10 4.15 -1.18
CA VAL A 43 7.05 4.48 -0.12
C VAL A 43 6.44 5.43 0.91
N MET A 44 5.60 6.37 0.48
CA MET A 44 4.97 7.32 1.41
C MET A 44 4.02 6.63 2.38
N SER A 45 3.43 5.49 2.02
CA SER A 45 2.54 4.77 2.93
C SER A 45 3.26 4.33 4.21
N ALA A 46 4.56 4.08 4.11
CA ALA A 46 5.38 3.71 5.27
C ALA A 46 5.98 4.95 5.94
N VAL A 47 6.42 5.92 5.16
CA VAL A 47 7.08 7.12 5.70
C VAL A 47 6.11 7.97 6.52
N VAL A 48 4.84 8.08 6.10
CA VAL A 48 3.88 8.98 6.76
C VAL A 48 3.68 8.61 8.23
N VAL A 49 3.77 7.33 8.59
CA VAL A 49 3.54 6.96 9.99
C VAL A 49 4.72 7.35 10.89
N ARG A 50 5.88 7.63 10.31
CA ARG A 50 7.06 8.06 11.07
C ARG A 50 7.25 9.57 11.12
N LEU A 51 6.58 10.34 10.25
CA LEU A 51 6.79 11.79 10.21
C LEU A 51 6.44 12.48 11.54
N PRO A 52 5.30 12.18 12.18
CA PRO A 52 5.04 12.79 13.48
C PRO A 52 6.07 12.41 14.53
N ALA A 53 6.60 11.20 14.48
CA ALA A 53 7.56 10.70 15.46
C ALA A 53 8.91 11.42 15.39
N ILE A 54 9.23 12.03 14.26
CA ILE A 54 10.49 12.80 14.13
C ILE A 54 10.24 14.31 14.17
N GLY A 55 9.02 14.74 14.53
CA GLY A 55 8.75 16.14 14.84
C GLY A 55 7.90 16.91 13.84
N PHE A 56 7.45 16.29 12.77
CA PHE A 56 6.54 16.97 11.83
C PHE A 56 5.12 16.94 12.38
N LYS A 57 4.56 18.13 12.64
CA LYS A 57 3.25 18.26 13.29
C LYS A 57 2.13 18.32 12.24
N PHE A 58 1.88 17.18 11.60
CA PHE A 58 0.81 17.07 10.62
C PHE A 58 -0.39 16.40 11.26
N ASP A 59 -1.59 16.92 10.95
CA ASP A 59 -2.81 16.32 11.49
C ASP A 59 -3.19 15.05 10.70
N THR A 60 -4.21 14.36 11.19
CA THR A 60 -4.62 13.08 10.61
C THR A 60 -4.98 13.23 9.13
N MET A 61 -5.76 14.25 8.77
CA MET A 61 -6.16 14.44 7.37
C MET A 61 -4.96 14.74 6.48
N GLN A 62 -4.02 15.55 6.98
CA GLN A 62 -2.79 15.85 6.23
C GLN A 62 -1.99 14.59 5.95
N LEU A 63 -1.88 13.67 6.92
CA LEU A 63 -1.17 12.42 6.72
C LEU A 63 -1.89 11.52 5.70
N PHE A 64 -3.22 11.44 5.75
CA PHE A 64 -3.97 10.67 4.76
C PHE A 64 -3.85 11.26 3.36
N TRP A 65 -3.77 12.59 3.24
CA TRP A 65 -3.52 13.21 1.93
C TRP A 65 -2.15 12.81 1.37
N LEU A 66 -1.12 12.72 2.23
CA LEU A 66 0.20 12.28 1.78
C LEU A 66 0.16 10.82 1.29
N ALA A 67 -0.63 9.97 1.94
CA ALA A 67 -0.80 8.60 1.48
C ALA A 67 -1.63 8.51 0.20
N ALA A 68 -2.52 9.49 -0.03
CA ALA A 68 -3.44 9.49 -1.17
C ALA A 68 -2.79 10.00 -2.47
N MET A 69 -1.93 10.99 -2.37
CA MET A 69 -1.45 11.71 -3.55
C MET A 69 -0.72 10.85 -4.58
N PRO A 70 0.06 9.81 -4.18
CA PRO A 70 0.67 8.98 -5.21
C PRO A 70 -0.35 8.29 -6.12
N GLY A 71 -1.53 7.98 -5.60
CA GLY A 71 -2.59 7.39 -6.42
C GLY A 71 -3.16 8.36 -7.44
N LEU A 72 -3.25 9.64 -7.09
CA LEU A 72 -3.72 10.65 -8.03
C LEU A 72 -2.79 10.74 -9.25
N ALA A 73 -1.49 10.81 -9.00
CA ALA A 73 -0.51 10.87 -10.07
C ALA A 73 -0.47 9.57 -10.87
N ALA A 74 -0.55 8.43 -10.18
CA ALA A 74 -0.45 7.12 -10.85
C ALA A 74 -1.60 6.91 -11.84
N GLY A 75 -2.82 7.26 -11.43
CA GLY A 75 -3.97 7.12 -12.32
C GLY A 75 -3.85 8.00 -13.56
N ALA A 76 -3.48 9.26 -13.37
CA ALA A 76 -3.29 10.18 -14.49
C ALA A 76 -2.16 9.70 -15.42
N LEU A 77 -1.04 9.25 -14.83
CA LEU A 77 0.12 8.86 -15.63
C LEU A 77 -0.08 7.53 -16.36
N ARG A 78 -0.89 6.62 -15.84
CA ARG A 78 -1.19 5.38 -16.58
C ARG A 78 -1.87 5.70 -17.91
N THR A 79 -2.74 6.69 -17.93
CA THR A 79 -3.36 7.14 -19.17
C THR A 79 -2.30 7.64 -20.15
N VAL A 80 -1.37 8.47 -19.68
CA VAL A 80 -0.26 8.99 -20.50
C VAL A 80 0.62 7.84 -21.00
N HIS A 81 1.01 6.93 -20.09
CA HIS A 81 1.89 5.80 -20.43
C HIS A 81 1.29 4.87 -21.49
N SER A 82 -0.04 4.82 -21.59
CA SER A 82 -0.71 4.00 -22.61
C SER A 82 -0.32 4.41 -24.03
N PHE A 83 0.14 5.63 -24.22
CA PHE A 83 0.48 6.15 -25.55
C PHE A 83 1.99 6.23 -25.80
N LEU A 84 2.83 6.00 -24.79
CA LEU A 84 4.26 6.31 -24.90
C LEU A 84 5.05 5.28 -25.70
N ILE A 85 4.70 3.99 -25.57
CA ILE A 85 5.48 2.94 -26.25
C ILE A 85 5.41 3.07 -27.77
N PRO A 86 4.22 3.25 -28.38
CA PRO A 86 4.19 3.41 -29.84
C PRO A 86 4.96 4.63 -30.35
N ILE A 87 5.02 5.69 -29.53
CA ILE A 87 5.67 6.95 -29.94
C ILE A 87 7.18 6.89 -29.73
N PHE A 88 7.61 6.49 -28.54
CA PHE A 88 9.01 6.59 -28.13
C PHE A 88 9.73 5.25 -28.04
N GLY A 89 9.01 4.14 -28.09
CA GLY A 89 9.60 2.80 -28.01
C GLY A 89 9.89 2.37 -26.59
N THR A 90 10.16 1.07 -26.43
CA THR A 90 10.38 0.46 -25.13
C THR A 90 11.65 1.02 -24.46
N ARG A 91 12.76 1.08 -25.18
CA ARG A 91 14.04 1.48 -24.60
C ARG A 91 13.99 2.89 -23.99
N LEU A 92 13.56 3.87 -24.78
CA LEU A 92 13.54 5.25 -24.28
C LEU A 92 12.50 5.43 -23.17
N THR A 93 11.30 4.90 -23.37
CA THR A 93 10.20 5.07 -22.39
C THR A 93 10.58 4.45 -21.04
N VAL A 94 11.02 3.20 -21.03
CA VAL A 94 11.32 2.50 -19.77
C VAL A 94 12.53 3.13 -19.09
N THR A 95 13.55 3.54 -19.86
CA THR A 95 14.75 4.16 -19.29
C THR A 95 14.40 5.49 -18.60
N VAL A 96 13.67 6.37 -19.30
CA VAL A 96 13.29 7.67 -18.73
C VAL A 96 12.38 7.47 -17.52
N ALA A 97 11.41 6.56 -17.63
CA ALA A 97 10.50 6.27 -16.52
C ALA A 97 11.25 5.77 -15.29
N THR A 98 12.31 4.98 -15.50
CA THR A 98 13.10 4.48 -14.38
C THR A 98 13.89 5.61 -13.72
N PHE A 99 14.60 6.42 -14.51
CA PHE A 99 15.43 7.48 -13.96
C PHE A 99 14.64 8.61 -13.33
N ILE A 100 13.44 8.90 -13.83
CA ILE A 100 12.65 10.03 -13.31
C ILE A 100 12.22 9.82 -11.87
N LYS A 101 12.15 8.56 -11.42
CA LYS A 101 11.81 8.24 -10.03
C LYS A 101 12.89 8.68 -9.04
N LEU A 102 14.11 8.97 -9.54
CA LEU A 102 15.14 9.55 -8.69
C LEU A 102 14.72 10.90 -8.10
N ILE A 103 13.92 11.67 -8.83
CA ILE A 103 13.52 13.00 -8.37
C ILE A 103 12.79 12.94 -7.03
N PRO A 104 11.66 12.20 -6.90
CA PRO A 104 11.02 12.15 -5.58
C PRO A 104 11.82 11.41 -4.53
N MET A 105 12.62 10.41 -4.90
CA MET A 105 13.40 9.66 -3.91
C MET A 105 14.52 10.51 -3.31
N ILE A 106 15.24 11.26 -4.14
CA ILE A 106 16.31 12.15 -3.64
C ILE A 106 15.67 13.29 -2.83
N TRP A 107 14.60 13.89 -3.34
CA TRP A 107 13.92 14.99 -2.62
C TRP A 107 13.39 14.52 -1.27
N LEU A 108 12.72 13.37 -1.23
CA LEU A 108 12.19 12.83 0.03
C LEU A 108 13.28 12.60 1.04
N GLY A 109 14.40 12.01 0.59
CA GLY A 109 15.52 11.74 1.48
C GLY A 109 16.07 13.00 2.14
N PHE A 110 16.14 14.11 1.41
CA PHE A 110 16.58 15.37 2.00
C PHE A 110 15.49 16.06 2.79
N ALA A 111 14.23 15.94 2.36
CA ALA A 111 13.12 16.62 3.03
C ALA A 111 12.93 16.13 4.47
N VAL A 112 13.07 14.84 4.71
CA VAL A 112 12.86 14.30 6.07
C VAL A 112 13.99 14.71 7.03
N GLN A 113 15.13 15.11 6.51
CA GLN A 113 16.28 15.52 7.34
C GLN A 113 16.15 16.95 7.86
N ASN A 114 15.33 17.77 7.22
CA ASN A 114 15.17 19.19 7.57
C ASN A 114 13.85 19.37 8.32
N PRO A 115 13.89 19.65 9.62
CA PRO A 115 12.64 19.82 10.40
C PRO A 115 11.81 21.02 9.96
N GLU A 116 12.38 21.93 9.17
CA GLU A 116 11.67 23.10 8.65
C GLU A 116 10.97 22.82 7.31
N THR A 117 11.07 21.62 6.76
CA THR A 117 10.44 21.29 5.47
C THR A 117 8.94 21.53 5.56
N PRO A 118 8.39 22.40 4.69
CA PRO A 118 6.95 22.67 4.75
C PRO A 118 6.13 21.49 4.22
N TYR A 119 4.89 21.40 4.70
CA TYR A 119 3.98 20.33 4.30
C TYR A 119 3.80 20.24 2.79
N ILE A 120 3.76 21.39 2.10
CA ILE A 120 3.54 21.39 0.64
C ILE A 120 4.67 20.63 -0.09
N HIS A 121 5.90 20.66 0.42
CA HIS A 121 6.98 19.88 -0.18
C HIS A 121 6.68 18.38 -0.11
N PHE A 122 6.22 17.91 1.05
CA PHE A 122 5.85 16.50 1.19
C PHE A 122 4.67 16.14 0.29
N LEU A 123 3.72 17.05 0.12
CA LEU A 123 2.57 16.81 -0.74
C LEU A 123 3.01 16.67 -2.22
N ILE A 124 3.92 17.53 -2.67
CA ILE A 124 4.45 17.42 -4.03
C ILE A 124 5.27 16.15 -4.21
N ILE A 125 6.13 15.83 -3.23
CA ILE A 125 6.92 14.59 -3.27
C ILE A 125 5.99 13.37 -3.36
N SER A 126 4.93 13.35 -2.56
CA SER A 126 3.95 12.26 -2.59
C SER A 126 3.31 12.12 -3.97
N PHE A 127 2.92 13.22 -4.57
CA PHE A 127 2.38 13.22 -5.93
C PHE A 127 3.40 12.63 -6.90
N LEU A 128 4.67 13.07 -6.82
CA LEU A 128 5.71 12.57 -7.73
C LEU A 128 6.03 11.09 -7.51
N CYS A 129 5.78 10.54 -6.33
CA CYS A 129 5.94 9.10 -6.10
C CYS A 129 5.00 8.29 -7.01
N GLY A 130 3.93 8.90 -7.49
CA GLY A 130 3.04 8.28 -8.46
C GLY A 130 3.67 8.03 -9.82
N PHE A 131 4.86 8.59 -10.09
CA PHE A 131 5.60 8.25 -11.31
C PHE A 131 5.73 6.73 -11.45
N GLY A 132 6.05 6.04 -10.35
CA GLY A 132 6.19 4.59 -10.38
C GLY A 132 4.88 3.88 -10.72
N GLY A 133 3.76 4.40 -10.21
CA GLY A 133 2.46 3.78 -10.46
C GLY A 133 2.03 3.85 -11.92
N GLY A 134 2.50 4.85 -12.66
CA GLY A 134 2.18 4.99 -14.07
C GLY A 134 2.88 3.96 -14.97
N ASP A 135 4.00 3.44 -14.50
CA ASP A 135 4.88 2.58 -15.32
C ASP A 135 4.21 1.31 -15.81
N PHE A 136 3.26 0.78 -15.04
CA PHE A 136 2.57 -0.46 -15.39
C PHE A 136 1.99 -0.40 -16.81
N SER A 137 1.44 0.74 -17.19
CA SER A 137 0.74 0.90 -18.48
C SER A 137 1.68 1.03 -19.69
N SER A 138 2.98 1.16 -19.47
CA SER A 138 3.95 1.09 -20.56
C SER A 138 4.82 -0.17 -20.48
N PHE A 139 5.16 -0.62 -19.26
CA PHE A 139 6.03 -1.80 -19.11
C PHE A 139 5.30 -3.08 -19.51
N MET A 140 4.02 -3.21 -19.12
CA MET A 140 3.24 -4.41 -19.47
C MET A 140 3.03 -4.56 -20.97
N PRO A 141 2.60 -3.52 -21.72
CA PRO A 141 2.52 -3.65 -23.17
C PRO A 141 3.85 -3.95 -23.83
N SER A 142 4.95 -3.39 -23.32
CA SER A 142 6.28 -3.71 -23.84
C SER A 142 6.53 -5.21 -23.78
N THR A 143 6.24 -5.81 -22.61
CA THR A 143 6.41 -7.26 -22.45
C THR A 143 5.50 -8.02 -23.39
N SER A 144 4.23 -7.62 -23.48
CA SER A 144 3.24 -8.29 -24.32
C SER A 144 3.70 -8.36 -25.77
N MET A 145 4.22 -7.24 -26.30
CA MET A 145 4.68 -7.17 -27.68
C MET A 145 5.83 -8.11 -28.01
N PHE A 146 6.68 -8.37 -27.04
CA PHE A 146 7.88 -9.17 -27.28
C PHE A 146 7.61 -10.67 -27.27
N PHE A 147 6.47 -11.11 -26.73
CA PHE A 147 6.18 -12.53 -26.56
C PHE A 147 5.11 -13.02 -27.54
N PRO A 148 5.22 -14.28 -28.01
CA PRO A 148 4.13 -14.86 -28.78
C PRO A 148 2.90 -15.08 -27.90
N LYS A 149 1.73 -15.16 -28.51
CA LYS A 149 0.47 -15.27 -27.78
C LYS A 149 0.46 -16.42 -26.77
N ARG A 150 1.09 -17.55 -27.11
CA ARG A 150 1.11 -18.73 -26.22
C ARG A 150 1.86 -18.48 -24.92
N LEU A 151 2.77 -17.50 -24.88
CA LEU A 151 3.58 -17.19 -23.69
C LEU A 151 3.19 -15.87 -23.04
N GLN A 152 2.29 -15.08 -23.63
CA GLN A 152 1.94 -13.77 -23.09
C GLN A 152 1.35 -13.85 -21.68
N GLY A 153 0.47 -14.82 -21.44
CA GLY A 153 -0.13 -14.98 -20.13
C GLY A 153 0.91 -15.25 -19.06
N THR A 154 1.87 -16.13 -19.35
CA THR A 154 2.96 -16.42 -18.41
C THR A 154 3.81 -15.19 -18.17
N ALA A 155 4.22 -14.51 -19.24
CA ALA A 155 5.11 -13.35 -19.11
C ALA A 155 4.45 -12.20 -18.37
N LEU A 156 3.21 -11.88 -18.72
CA LEU A 156 2.47 -10.79 -18.07
C LEU A 156 2.16 -11.13 -16.63
N GLY A 157 1.83 -12.38 -16.33
CA GLY A 157 1.59 -12.83 -14.96
C GLY A 157 2.81 -12.71 -14.08
N LEU A 158 3.97 -13.10 -14.61
CA LEU A 158 5.24 -12.96 -13.90
C LEU A 158 5.53 -11.48 -13.60
N GLN A 159 5.41 -10.65 -14.62
CA GLN A 159 5.74 -9.22 -14.47
C GLN A 159 4.77 -8.54 -13.51
N ALA A 160 3.48 -8.76 -13.65
CA ALA A 160 2.49 -8.13 -12.77
C ALA A 160 2.62 -8.63 -11.33
N GLY A 161 2.84 -9.94 -11.15
CA GLY A 161 2.99 -10.50 -9.82
C GLY A 161 4.23 -9.99 -9.09
N ILE A 162 5.37 -9.98 -9.77
CA ILE A 162 6.61 -9.48 -9.19
C ILE A 162 6.49 -7.98 -8.94
N GLY A 163 5.92 -7.23 -9.90
CA GLY A 163 5.72 -5.80 -9.71
C GLY A 163 4.90 -5.48 -8.46
N ASN A 164 3.77 -6.17 -8.29
CA ASN A 164 2.90 -5.96 -7.13
C ASN A 164 3.62 -6.21 -5.80
N LEU A 165 4.59 -7.13 -5.78
CA LEU A 165 5.36 -7.39 -4.55
C LEU A 165 6.12 -6.15 -4.09
N GLY A 166 6.42 -5.22 -5.00
CA GLY A 166 7.09 -3.98 -4.62
C GLY A 166 6.37 -3.22 -3.52
N VAL A 167 5.03 -3.30 -3.48
CA VAL A 167 4.24 -2.64 -2.44
C VAL A 167 4.60 -3.20 -1.05
N SER A 168 4.61 -4.53 -0.92
CA SER A 168 4.95 -5.14 0.36
C SER A 168 6.45 -5.00 0.66
N VAL A 169 7.30 -4.99 -0.37
CA VAL A 169 8.75 -4.80 -0.19
C VAL A 169 9.03 -3.45 0.48
N THR A 170 8.45 -2.37 -0.02
CA THR A 170 8.71 -1.06 0.58
C THR A 170 8.20 -0.99 2.01
N GLN A 171 7.05 -1.58 2.30
CA GLN A 171 6.49 -1.56 3.65
C GLN A 171 7.26 -2.48 4.61
N PHE A 172 7.83 -3.58 4.11
CA PHE A 172 8.62 -4.49 4.93
C PHE A 172 10.03 -3.94 5.18
N VAL A 173 10.68 -3.42 4.14
CA VAL A 173 12.07 -2.97 4.24
C VAL A 173 12.21 -1.66 5.01
N THR A 174 11.24 -0.76 4.89
CA THR A 174 11.35 0.59 5.48
C THR A 174 11.66 0.56 6.97
N PRO A 175 10.90 -0.16 7.83
CA PRO A 175 11.21 -0.11 9.27
C PRO A 175 12.58 -0.65 9.62
N TRP A 176 13.11 -1.56 8.81
CA TRP A 176 14.44 -2.13 9.03
C TRP A 176 15.54 -1.17 8.57
N ILE A 177 15.43 -0.64 7.35
CA ILE A 177 16.53 0.12 6.73
C ILE A 177 16.72 1.49 7.37
N ILE A 178 15.69 2.03 8.01
CA ILE A 178 15.82 3.32 8.70
C ILE A 178 16.49 3.19 10.07
N GLY A 179 16.73 1.98 10.54
CA GLY A 179 17.29 1.72 11.87
C GLY A 179 18.82 1.78 11.95
N PHE A 180 19.52 1.98 10.83
CA PHE A 180 20.99 1.98 10.86
C PHE A 180 21.55 2.85 9.75
N VAL A 181 22.83 3.16 9.89
CA VAL A 181 23.55 3.97 8.90
C VAL A 181 23.86 3.08 7.69
N VAL A 182 23.33 3.44 6.53
CA VAL A 182 23.62 2.74 5.29
C VAL A 182 24.79 3.42 4.59
N VAL A 183 25.71 2.65 4.03
CA VAL A 183 26.82 3.20 3.28
C VAL A 183 26.27 4.09 2.15
N GLY A 184 26.72 5.32 2.12
CA GLY A 184 26.22 6.30 1.16
C GLY A 184 24.99 7.07 1.61
N ALA A 185 24.42 6.72 2.75
CA ALA A 185 23.32 7.49 3.29
C ALA A 185 23.83 8.86 3.74
N ALA A 186 23.28 9.90 3.17
CA ALA A 186 23.69 11.26 3.49
C ALA A 186 22.91 11.77 4.70
N GLY A 187 23.62 12.43 5.59
CA GLY A 187 22.99 13.22 6.62
C GLY A 187 22.88 12.57 7.99
N ALA A 188 22.44 13.37 8.91
CA ALA A 188 22.33 13.02 10.31
C ALA A 188 21.03 12.27 10.60
N PRO A 189 21.02 11.49 11.67
CA PRO A 189 19.79 10.82 12.06
C PRO A 189 18.77 11.80 12.64
N GLN A 190 17.52 11.35 12.68
CA GLN A 190 16.48 12.00 13.44
C GLN A 190 16.29 11.24 14.74
N VAL A 191 15.85 11.94 15.80
CA VAL A 191 15.59 11.30 17.09
C VAL A 191 14.16 10.77 17.08
N PHE A 192 14.06 9.46 17.16
CA PHE A 192 12.76 8.78 17.28
C PHE A 192 12.53 8.48 18.75
N THR A 193 11.43 8.99 19.28
CA THR A 193 11.07 8.81 20.69
C THR A 193 9.94 7.79 20.78
N LYS A 194 10.13 6.77 21.60
CA LYS A 194 9.12 5.75 21.84
C LYS A 194 8.95 5.54 23.34
N ALA A 195 7.71 5.55 23.80
CA ALA A 195 7.38 5.20 25.16
C ALA A 195 6.99 3.73 25.23
N THR A 196 7.51 3.00 26.20
CA THR A 196 7.13 1.61 26.46
C THR A 196 6.62 1.48 27.88
N PRO A 197 5.55 0.71 28.10
CA PRO A 197 5.03 0.53 29.46
C PRO A 197 5.99 -0.32 30.29
N VAL A 198 6.04 -0.02 31.59
CA VAL A 198 6.82 -0.80 32.56
C VAL A 198 5.85 -1.80 33.20
N PHE A 199 5.84 -3.03 32.72
CA PHE A 199 4.89 -4.04 33.16
C PHE A 199 5.17 -4.57 34.58
N ALA A 200 6.36 -4.31 35.12
CA ALA A 200 6.69 -4.71 36.49
C ALA A 200 5.95 -3.88 37.53
N VAL A 201 5.31 -2.78 37.10
CA VAL A 201 4.53 -1.93 37.99
C VAL A 201 3.04 -2.24 37.78
N LYS A 202 2.38 -2.70 38.84
CA LYS A 202 0.95 -2.99 38.80
C LYS A 202 0.17 -2.02 39.65
N ILE A 203 -0.97 -1.60 39.13
CA ILE A 203 -1.82 -0.60 39.77
C ILE A 203 -3.14 -1.25 40.13
N THR A 204 -3.55 -1.11 41.38
CA THR A 204 -4.84 -1.61 41.85
C THR A 204 -5.80 -0.43 42.00
N LYS A 205 -6.98 -0.53 41.43
CA LYS A 205 -8.01 0.49 41.47
C LYS A 205 -9.26 -0.03 42.21
N ASP A 206 -9.94 0.87 42.85
CA ASP A 206 -11.24 0.60 43.44
C ASP A 206 -12.12 1.83 43.26
N ALA A 207 -13.30 1.64 42.67
CA ALA A 207 -14.26 2.72 42.39
C ALA A 207 -13.62 3.90 41.63
N GLY A 208 -12.75 3.58 40.65
CA GLY A 208 -12.10 4.60 39.83
C GLY A 208 -10.98 5.35 40.47
N VAL A 209 -10.54 4.91 41.66
CA VAL A 209 -9.45 5.55 42.43
C VAL A 209 -8.31 4.54 42.59
N VAL A 210 -7.06 5.00 42.43
CA VAL A 210 -5.89 4.16 42.64
C VAL A 210 -5.74 3.88 44.13
N ARG A 211 -5.79 2.61 44.51
CA ARG A 211 -5.64 2.18 45.93
C ARG A 211 -4.24 1.74 46.28
N ASP A 212 -3.53 1.15 45.33
CA ASP A 212 -2.17 0.68 45.59
C ASP A 212 -1.38 0.60 44.29
N VAL A 213 -0.07 0.67 44.44
CA VAL A 213 0.89 0.54 43.34
C VAL A 213 1.96 -0.44 43.84
N VAL A 214 2.12 -1.56 43.13
CA VAL A 214 3.05 -2.62 43.49
C VAL A 214 4.10 -2.77 42.40
N VAL A 215 5.37 -2.71 42.77
CA VAL A 215 6.49 -2.94 41.87
C VAL A 215 6.96 -4.38 42.05
N LYS A 216 6.77 -5.21 41.03
CA LYS A 216 7.09 -6.64 41.16
C LYS A 216 8.56 -6.98 40.96
N ASP A 217 9.31 -6.12 40.29
CA ASP A 217 10.74 -6.31 40.06
C ASP A 217 11.51 -5.78 41.25
N GLU A 218 12.27 -6.66 41.91
CA GLU A 218 13.00 -6.30 43.15
C GLU A 218 14.01 -5.18 42.94
N GLY A 219 14.67 -5.16 41.79
CA GLY A 219 15.61 -4.10 41.44
C GLY A 219 14.93 -2.76 41.28
N LEU A 220 13.78 -2.75 40.63
CA LEU A 220 13.01 -1.52 40.45
C LEU A 220 12.31 -1.08 41.70
N ALA A 221 11.95 -2.01 42.60
CA ALA A 221 11.29 -1.67 43.86
C ALA A 221 12.19 -0.84 44.78
N GLN A 222 13.51 -0.94 44.60
CA GLN A 222 14.46 -0.17 45.38
C GLN A 222 14.57 1.30 44.94
N VAL A 223 14.18 1.59 43.71
CA VAL A 223 14.36 2.92 43.12
C VAL A 223 13.03 3.59 42.73
N ILE A 224 11.92 2.86 42.78
CA ILE A 224 10.59 3.42 42.58
C ILE A 224 9.89 3.50 43.92
N THR A 225 9.64 4.72 44.40
CA THR A 225 9.05 4.97 45.71
C THR A 225 7.59 5.39 45.52
N VAL A 226 6.69 4.65 46.14
CA VAL A 226 5.27 5.00 46.18
C VAL A 226 5.04 5.83 47.45
N VAL A 227 4.69 7.11 47.28
CA VAL A 227 4.47 8.03 48.42
C VAL A 227 3.01 7.89 48.86
N LYS A 228 2.82 7.54 50.13
CA LYS A 228 1.49 7.39 50.73
C LYS A 228 1.30 8.37 51.89
N ASP A 229 0.05 8.75 52.11
CA ASP A 229 -0.28 9.59 53.26
C ASP A 229 -0.44 8.72 54.51
N ASP A 230 -0.79 9.34 55.62
CA ASP A 230 -0.95 8.66 56.90
C ASP A 230 -2.07 7.62 56.89
N ALA A 231 -3.05 7.76 55.97
CA ALA A 231 -4.14 6.82 55.82
C ALA A 231 -3.81 5.67 54.84
N GLY A 232 -2.59 5.66 54.27
CA GLY A 232 -2.16 4.65 53.33
C GLY A 232 -2.60 4.90 51.89
N THR A 233 -3.15 6.08 51.60
CA THR A 233 -3.58 6.47 50.27
C THR A 233 -2.38 6.92 49.42
N VAL A 234 -2.29 6.45 48.18
CA VAL A 234 -1.20 6.83 47.28
C VAL A 234 -1.30 8.31 46.93
N LYS A 235 -0.23 9.07 47.15
CA LYS A 235 -0.16 10.49 46.86
C LYS A 235 0.74 10.83 45.70
N ASP A 236 1.77 10.03 45.43
CA ASP A 236 2.70 10.29 44.34
C ASP A 236 3.58 9.06 44.13
N ILE A 237 4.29 9.07 43.03
CA ILE A 237 5.30 8.05 42.69
C ILE A 237 6.57 8.79 42.30
N VAL A 238 7.66 8.49 42.96
CA VAL A 238 8.97 9.10 42.72
C VAL A 238 9.91 8.01 42.18
N ILE A 239 10.55 8.29 41.08
CA ILE A 239 11.52 7.38 40.45
C ILE A 239 12.90 7.97 40.59
N THR A 240 13.77 7.28 41.34
CA THR A 240 15.17 7.68 41.49
C THR A 240 15.92 7.28 40.21
N GLU A 241 16.61 8.23 39.60
CA GLU A 241 17.31 7.98 38.33
C GLU A 241 18.56 7.13 38.59
N THR A 242 18.59 5.98 37.92
CA THR A 242 19.72 5.06 37.88
C THR A 242 19.88 4.57 36.47
N ASP A 243 20.90 3.75 36.21
CA ASP A 243 21.03 3.15 34.88
C ASP A 243 19.81 2.29 34.52
N ALA A 244 19.19 1.63 35.52
CA ALA A 244 18.01 0.78 35.29
C ALA A 244 16.74 1.59 35.04
N THR A 245 16.64 2.79 35.60
CA THR A 245 15.44 3.63 35.50
C THR A 245 15.62 4.81 34.56
N LYS A 246 16.73 4.87 33.84
CA LYS A 246 16.97 5.95 32.88
C LYS A 246 15.84 6.04 31.88
N GLY A 247 15.24 7.21 31.78
CA GLY A 247 14.12 7.42 30.86
C GLY A 247 12.76 7.03 31.41
N MET A 248 12.69 6.46 32.63
CA MET A 248 11.39 6.11 33.20
C MET A 248 10.69 7.36 33.73
N LYS A 249 9.39 7.42 33.51
CA LYS A 249 8.52 8.49 34.00
C LYS A 249 7.24 7.89 34.53
N ALA A 250 6.74 8.49 35.63
CA ALA A 250 5.44 8.16 36.17
C ALA A 250 4.51 9.35 35.92
N GLU A 251 3.39 9.07 35.26
CA GLU A 251 2.34 10.06 35.05
C GLU A 251 1.19 9.74 35.98
N VAL A 252 0.82 10.72 36.78
CA VAL A 252 -0.24 10.59 37.77
C VAL A 252 -1.39 11.49 37.35
N LYS A 253 -2.57 10.90 37.14
CA LYS A 253 -3.79 11.66 36.85
C LYS A 253 -4.58 11.85 38.15
N LYS A 254 -5.01 13.08 38.37
CA LYS A 254 -5.79 13.44 39.57
C LYS A 254 -7.13 14.03 39.14
N ASN A 255 -8.17 13.78 39.93
CA ASN A 255 -9.46 14.42 39.73
C ASN A 255 -9.46 15.82 40.37
N GLU A 256 -10.58 16.53 40.28
CA GLU A 256 -10.71 17.88 40.82
C GLU A 256 -10.46 17.95 42.33
N ALA A 257 -10.69 16.84 43.02
CA ALA A 257 -10.45 16.77 44.47
C ALA A 257 -9.00 16.41 44.83
N GLY A 258 -8.14 16.24 43.82
CA GLY A 258 -6.72 15.90 44.04
C GLY A 258 -6.49 14.42 44.29
N VAL A 259 -7.50 13.57 44.11
CA VAL A 259 -7.37 12.13 44.33
C VAL A 259 -6.85 11.49 43.03
N ILE A 260 -5.89 10.57 43.17
CA ILE A 260 -5.26 9.90 42.06
C ILE A 260 -6.25 8.91 41.41
N THR A 261 -6.55 9.12 40.15
CA THR A 261 -7.46 8.28 39.41
C THR A 261 -6.74 7.32 38.43
N ASP A 262 -5.49 7.61 38.11
CA ASP A 262 -4.69 6.73 37.27
C ASP A 262 -3.21 6.99 37.46
N VAL A 263 -2.39 5.98 37.27
CA VAL A 263 -0.93 6.06 37.31
C VAL A 263 -0.40 5.22 36.13
N THR A 264 0.49 5.80 35.34
CA THR A 264 1.17 5.11 34.28
C THR A 264 2.67 5.28 34.46
N VAL A 265 3.40 4.16 34.53
CA VAL A 265 4.86 4.17 34.54
C VAL A 265 5.33 3.67 33.17
N LYS A 266 6.09 4.51 32.49
CA LYS A 266 6.60 4.18 31.17
C LYS A 266 8.07 4.57 31.06
N LYS A 267 8.77 3.83 30.18
CA LYS A 267 10.16 4.11 29.85
C LYS A 267 10.21 4.76 28.49
N ILE A 268 10.79 5.96 28.43
CA ILE A 268 10.94 6.69 27.18
C ILE A 268 12.28 6.30 26.58
N ILE A 269 12.24 5.67 25.43
CA ILE A 269 13.44 5.25 24.72
C ILE A 269 13.61 6.20 23.54
N LYS A 270 14.78 6.82 23.48
CA LYS A 270 15.17 7.65 22.35
C LYS A 270 16.20 6.90 21.54
N LYS A 271 15.98 6.81 20.25
CA LYS A 271 16.96 6.19 19.36
C LYS A 271 17.07 6.97 18.07
N ASP A 272 18.22 6.85 17.45
CA ASP A 272 18.45 7.47 16.15
C ASP A 272 17.82 6.63 15.07
N ILE A 273 17.13 7.28 14.14
CA ILE A 273 16.70 6.65 12.91
C ILE A 273 17.13 7.52 11.74
N TRP A 274 17.30 6.88 10.61
CA TRP A 274 17.66 7.57 9.37
C TRP A 274 16.50 7.38 8.39
N LEU A 275 15.43 8.17 8.58
CA LEU A 275 14.23 8.04 7.75
C LEU A 275 14.54 8.29 6.27
N GLN A 276 15.57 9.07 5.99
CA GLN A 276 16.02 9.27 4.61
C GLN A 276 16.39 7.97 3.91
N ASN A 277 16.79 6.93 4.65
CA ASN A 277 17.13 5.64 4.05
C ASN A 277 15.91 4.98 3.40
N ALA A 278 14.69 5.30 3.85
CA ALA A 278 13.47 4.77 3.22
C ALA A 278 13.40 5.14 1.74
N ALA A 279 13.96 6.29 1.37
CA ALA A 279 13.99 6.75 -0.02
C ALA A 279 15.36 6.53 -0.67
N PHE A 280 16.43 6.81 0.06
CA PHE A 280 17.79 6.81 -0.53
C PHE A 280 18.25 5.43 -0.98
N TRP A 281 17.75 4.34 -0.37
CA TRP A 281 18.18 3.02 -0.81
C TRP A 281 17.70 2.69 -2.22
N TYR A 282 16.67 3.37 -2.71
CA TYR A 282 16.23 3.21 -4.09
C TYR A 282 17.14 3.91 -5.09
N VAL A 283 17.96 4.86 -4.64
CA VAL A 283 18.80 5.65 -5.57
C VAL A 283 19.76 4.75 -6.34
N PRO A 284 20.61 3.92 -5.68
CA PRO A 284 21.47 3.03 -6.45
C PRO A 284 20.69 2.00 -7.27
N TYR A 285 19.56 1.50 -6.73
CA TYR A 285 18.72 0.57 -7.45
C TYR A 285 18.22 1.18 -8.77
N LEU A 286 17.70 2.40 -8.69
CA LEU A 286 17.15 3.08 -9.87
C LEU A 286 18.22 3.42 -10.89
N ILE A 287 19.42 3.80 -10.42
CA ILE A 287 20.54 4.08 -11.32
C ILE A 287 20.93 2.81 -12.06
N ILE A 288 21.08 1.70 -11.34
CA ILE A 288 21.43 0.41 -11.95
C ILE A 288 20.34 -0.02 -12.94
N ALA A 289 19.08 0.05 -12.52
CA ALA A 289 17.96 -0.35 -13.38
C ALA A 289 17.89 0.51 -14.64
N GLY A 290 18.07 1.82 -14.49
CA GLY A 290 18.05 2.74 -15.64
C GLY A 290 19.18 2.47 -16.63
N ILE A 291 20.38 2.20 -16.12
CA ILE A 291 21.51 1.85 -16.96
C ILE A 291 21.24 0.55 -17.72
N LEU A 292 20.72 -0.47 -17.02
CA LEU A 292 20.39 -1.74 -17.66
C LEU A 292 19.32 -1.54 -18.74
N CYS A 293 18.31 -0.70 -18.48
CA CYS A 293 17.28 -0.40 -19.47
C CYS A 293 17.89 0.22 -20.73
N TRP A 294 18.77 1.19 -20.54
CA TRP A 294 19.38 1.88 -21.68
C TRP A 294 20.28 0.94 -22.49
N LEU A 295 21.04 0.09 -21.83
CA LEU A 295 22.00 -0.79 -22.51
C LEU A 295 21.32 -2.03 -23.13
N LEU A 296 20.30 -2.59 -22.50
CA LEU A 296 19.78 -3.90 -22.88
C LEU A 296 18.45 -3.88 -23.59
N LEU A 297 17.63 -2.85 -23.41
CA LEU A 297 16.31 -2.81 -24.05
C LEU A 297 16.41 -2.34 -25.50
N ARG A 298 15.48 -2.83 -26.31
CA ARG A 298 15.31 -2.42 -27.71
C ARG A 298 13.83 -2.11 -27.94
N SER A 299 13.55 -1.40 -29.01
CA SER A 299 12.19 -0.94 -29.32
C SER A 299 11.68 -1.62 -30.59
N ILE A 300 10.41 -1.99 -30.57
CA ILE A 300 9.74 -2.59 -31.72
C ILE A 300 8.91 -1.50 -32.42
N PRO A 301 9.04 -1.32 -33.74
CA PRO A 301 8.20 -0.35 -34.44
C PRO A 301 6.72 -0.71 -34.31
N MET A 302 5.90 0.29 -34.02
CA MET A 302 4.46 0.11 -33.84
C MET A 302 3.70 1.21 -34.55
N LYS A 303 2.46 0.91 -34.93
CA LYS A 303 1.56 1.91 -35.45
C LYS A 303 1.16 2.86 -34.32
N LYS A 304 1.29 4.15 -34.55
CA LYS A 304 0.92 5.15 -33.55
C LYS A 304 -0.59 5.16 -33.34
N PRO A 305 -1.06 5.16 -32.09
CA PRO A 305 -2.50 5.15 -31.83
C PRO A 305 -3.13 6.52 -32.13
N SER A 306 -4.41 6.48 -32.52
CA SER A 306 -5.25 7.67 -32.53
C SER A 306 -5.88 7.80 -31.14
N ILE A 307 -5.53 8.86 -30.42
CA ILE A 307 -6.00 9.06 -29.04
C ILE A 307 -7.52 9.17 -29.02
N GLY A 308 -8.10 9.94 -29.93
CA GLY A 308 -9.55 10.11 -30.00
C GLY A 308 -10.28 8.81 -30.24
N LYS A 309 -9.78 7.97 -31.16
CA LYS A 309 -10.40 6.67 -31.44
C LYS A 309 -10.29 5.73 -30.25
N MET A 310 -9.14 5.72 -29.58
CA MET A 310 -8.94 4.85 -28.40
C MET A 310 -9.89 5.23 -27.27
N VAL A 311 -10.02 6.52 -26.99
CA VAL A 311 -10.95 7.00 -25.95
C VAL A 311 -12.38 6.64 -26.32
N GLY A 312 -12.75 6.83 -27.58
CA GLY A 312 -14.08 6.45 -28.07
C GLY A 312 -14.36 4.98 -27.89
N ASP A 313 -13.42 4.13 -28.30
CA ASP A 313 -13.56 2.67 -28.16
C ASP A 313 -13.76 2.25 -26.71
N MET A 314 -13.07 2.92 -25.78
CA MET A 314 -13.10 2.57 -24.36
C MET A 314 -14.32 3.15 -23.65
N THR A 315 -15.04 4.08 -24.24
CA THR A 315 -16.20 4.72 -23.59
C THR A 315 -17.53 4.48 -24.29
N ASP A 316 -17.54 3.74 -25.41
CA ASP A 316 -18.72 3.60 -26.27
C ASP A 316 -19.73 2.58 -25.77
N ASN A 317 -19.38 1.70 -24.85
CA ASN A 317 -20.33 0.68 -24.42
C ASN A 317 -20.33 0.50 -22.92
N LYS A 318 -21.45 -0.04 -22.43
CA LYS A 318 -21.68 -0.21 -20.99
C LYS A 318 -20.68 -1.14 -20.33
N HIS A 319 -20.16 -2.13 -21.06
CA HIS A 319 -19.21 -3.08 -20.46
C HIS A 319 -17.89 -2.43 -20.09
N ALA A 320 -17.48 -1.39 -20.82
CA ALA A 320 -16.28 -0.64 -20.44
C ALA A 320 -16.45 0.01 -19.06
N TYR A 321 -17.62 0.56 -18.80
CA TYR A 321 -17.90 1.18 -17.48
C TYR A 321 -18.01 0.13 -16.38
N PHE A 322 -18.62 -1.02 -16.67
CA PHE A 322 -18.70 -2.10 -15.68
C PHE A 322 -17.32 -2.64 -15.35
N MET A 323 -16.45 -2.75 -16.34
CA MET A 323 -15.07 -3.20 -16.11
C MET A 323 -14.29 -2.21 -15.26
N VAL A 324 -14.45 -0.90 -15.50
CA VAL A 324 -13.84 0.12 -14.66
C VAL A 324 -14.34 -0.03 -13.22
N TRP A 325 -15.66 -0.15 -13.03
CA TRP A 325 -16.26 -0.29 -11.70
C TRP A 325 -15.68 -1.49 -10.95
N THR A 326 -15.65 -2.65 -11.62
CA THR A 326 -15.17 -3.87 -10.96
C THR A 326 -13.65 -3.85 -10.72
N TYR A 327 -12.88 -3.19 -11.58
CA TYR A 327 -11.44 -3.14 -11.34
C TYR A 327 -11.09 -2.16 -10.22
N ILE A 328 -11.84 -1.08 -10.06
CA ILE A 328 -11.71 -0.24 -8.87
C ILE A 328 -12.09 -1.05 -7.63
N MET A 329 -13.14 -1.87 -7.71
CA MET A 329 -13.55 -2.75 -6.60
C MET A 329 -12.42 -3.70 -6.20
N THR A 330 -11.72 -4.28 -7.17
CA THR A 330 -10.69 -5.29 -6.90
C THR A 330 -9.31 -4.66 -6.71
N PHE A 331 -8.68 -4.18 -7.77
CA PHE A 331 -7.35 -3.60 -7.67
C PHE A 331 -7.36 -2.26 -6.94
N GLY A 332 -8.41 -1.47 -7.12
CA GLY A 332 -8.56 -0.22 -6.37
C GLY A 332 -8.60 -0.46 -4.87
N SER A 333 -9.30 -1.53 -4.44
CA SER A 333 -9.32 -1.91 -3.01
C SER A 333 -7.94 -2.38 -2.54
N PHE A 334 -7.27 -3.21 -3.36
CA PHE A 334 -5.91 -3.65 -3.02
C PHE A 334 -4.97 -2.46 -2.85
N SER A 335 -4.89 -1.62 -3.87
CA SER A 335 -3.95 -0.49 -3.85
C SER A 335 -4.38 0.57 -2.82
N GLY A 336 -5.68 0.80 -2.72
CA GLY A 336 -6.22 1.78 -1.78
C GLY A 336 -5.96 1.39 -0.33
N PHE A 337 -6.25 0.16 0.03
CA PHE A 337 -5.97 -0.29 1.40
C PHE A 337 -4.48 -0.45 1.66
N ALA A 338 -3.69 -0.83 0.64
CA ALA A 338 -2.24 -0.88 0.82
C ALA A 338 -1.69 0.49 1.22
N ALA A 339 -2.19 1.56 0.61
CA ALA A 339 -1.77 2.92 0.94
C ALA A 339 -2.27 3.35 2.32
N ALA A 340 -3.49 2.98 2.69
CA ALA A 340 -4.14 3.50 3.90
C ALA A 340 -3.91 2.66 5.15
N PHE A 341 -3.57 1.37 5.00
CA PHE A 341 -3.53 0.45 6.15
C PHE A 341 -2.57 0.90 7.25
N PRO A 342 -1.32 1.34 6.95
CA PRO A 342 -0.46 1.81 8.04
C PRO A 342 -1.09 2.96 8.84
N LEU A 343 -1.68 3.95 8.17
CA LEU A 343 -2.32 5.06 8.85
C LEU A 343 -3.60 4.63 9.57
N MET A 344 -4.32 3.65 9.05
CA MET A 344 -5.49 3.11 9.76
C MET A 344 -5.09 2.50 11.09
N ILE A 345 -4.01 1.71 11.10
CA ILE A 345 -3.50 1.13 12.35
C ILE A 345 -3.12 2.25 13.32
N LYS A 346 -2.35 3.23 12.85
CA LYS A 346 -1.90 4.35 13.67
C LYS A 346 -3.09 5.13 14.24
N THR A 347 -4.08 5.43 13.40
CA THR A 347 -5.19 6.31 13.77
C THR A 347 -6.21 5.60 14.64
N LEU A 348 -6.62 4.39 14.26
CA LEU A 348 -7.68 3.67 14.96
C LEU A 348 -7.18 2.99 16.24
N TYR A 349 -5.98 2.42 16.22
CA TYR A 349 -5.45 1.65 17.33
C TYR A 349 -4.32 2.36 18.07
N GLY A 350 -3.93 3.55 17.63
CA GLY A 350 -3.01 4.41 18.35
C GLY A 350 -3.70 5.44 19.23
N ASN A 351 -5.01 5.57 19.11
CA ASN A 351 -5.78 6.61 19.79
C ASN A 351 -7.00 6.06 20.53
N ILE A 352 -6.93 4.83 21.04
CA ILE A 352 -8.04 4.24 21.79
C ILE A 352 -8.27 5.06 23.05
N PRO A 353 -9.53 5.51 23.31
CA PRO A 353 -9.79 6.31 24.51
C PRO A 353 -9.41 5.57 25.79
N GLY A 354 -8.70 6.25 26.67
CA GLY A 354 -8.26 5.69 27.94
C GLY A 354 -7.03 4.82 27.87
N MET A 355 -6.49 4.57 26.66
CA MET A 355 -5.28 3.76 26.51
C MET A 355 -4.04 4.64 26.55
N ASP A 356 -2.97 4.12 27.18
CA ASP A 356 -1.67 4.77 27.10
C ASP A 356 -1.15 4.64 25.66
N ALA A 357 -0.75 5.76 25.07
CA ALA A 357 -0.20 5.77 23.71
C ALA A 357 1.04 4.89 23.56
N ALA A 358 1.74 4.61 24.66
CA ALA A 358 2.91 3.73 24.65
C ALA A 358 2.56 2.30 24.24
N LEU A 359 1.30 1.89 24.42
CA LEU A 359 0.84 0.55 24.09
C LEU A 359 0.44 0.40 22.61
N ALA A 360 0.39 1.51 21.87
CA ALA A 360 -0.08 1.50 20.49
C ALA A 360 0.77 0.56 19.62
N PRO A 361 0.13 -0.25 18.77
CA PRO A 361 0.90 -1.12 17.90
C PRO A 361 1.67 -0.31 16.85
N ASP A 362 2.85 -0.80 16.48
CA ASP A 362 3.63 -0.16 15.43
C ASP A 362 3.02 -0.55 14.07
N PRO A 363 2.50 0.40 13.30
CA PRO A 363 1.86 0.07 12.02
C PRO A 363 2.77 -0.69 11.07
N LEU A 364 4.07 -0.41 11.06
CA LEU A 364 4.98 -1.00 10.09
C LEU A 364 5.34 -2.46 10.40
N LYS A 365 4.98 -2.96 11.58
CA LYS A 365 5.14 -4.38 11.88
C LYS A 365 4.07 -5.24 11.22
N TYR A 366 2.95 -4.65 10.79
CA TYR A 366 1.78 -5.39 10.32
C TYR A 366 1.37 -5.05 8.90
N ALA A 367 1.59 -3.80 8.48
CA ALA A 367 0.97 -3.29 7.24
C ALA A 367 1.43 -4.04 5.99
N PHE A 368 2.70 -4.49 5.95
CA PHE A 368 3.22 -5.19 4.78
C PHE A 368 2.50 -6.51 4.50
N LEU A 369 1.86 -7.09 5.52
CA LEU A 369 1.16 -8.37 5.38
C LEU A 369 -0.01 -8.27 4.41
N GLY A 370 -0.68 -7.11 4.35
CA GLY A 370 -1.80 -6.93 3.44
C GLY A 370 -1.41 -7.04 1.98
N PRO A 371 -0.53 -6.16 1.48
CA PRO A 371 -0.07 -6.27 0.10
C PRO A 371 0.60 -7.60 -0.20
N LEU A 372 1.30 -8.19 0.78
CA LEU A 372 1.94 -9.50 0.58
C LEU A 372 0.89 -10.56 0.26
N ILE A 373 -0.17 -10.65 1.08
CA ILE A 373 -1.23 -11.64 0.87
C ILE A 373 -1.94 -11.40 -0.47
N GLY A 374 -2.27 -10.14 -0.77
CA GLY A 374 -2.94 -9.80 -2.02
C GLY A 374 -2.10 -10.13 -3.25
N SER A 375 -0.79 -9.89 -3.17
CA SER A 375 0.12 -10.20 -4.29
C SER A 375 0.29 -11.70 -4.47
N VAL A 376 0.44 -12.44 -3.38
CA VAL A 376 0.63 -13.89 -3.44
C VAL A 376 -0.61 -14.57 -4.02
N ILE A 377 -1.81 -14.17 -3.58
CA ILE A 377 -3.04 -14.79 -4.09
C ILE A 377 -3.27 -14.40 -5.56
N ARG A 378 -2.90 -13.20 -5.97
CA ARG A 378 -2.98 -12.82 -7.38
C ARG A 378 -2.10 -13.73 -8.23
N PHE A 379 -0.89 -14.00 -7.76
CA PHE A 379 0.05 -14.87 -8.45
C PHE A 379 -0.46 -16.31 -8.48
N ALA A 380 -0.90 -16.83 -7.34
CA ALA A 380 -1.26 -18.25 -7.18
C ALA A 380 -2.60 -18.61 -7.78
N GLY A 381 -3.50 -17.64 -7.92
CA GLY A 381 -4.89 -17.92 -8.31
C GLY A 381 -5.15 -17.97 -9.81
N GLY A 382 -4.17 -17.59 -10.63
CA GLY A 382 -4.34 -17.58 -12.08
C GLY A 382 -4.88 -18.88 -12.67
N PRO A 383 -4.30 -20.05 -12.32
CA PRO A 383 -4.81 -21.32 -12.84
C PRO A 383 -6.28 -21.59 -12.50
N LEU A 384 -6.76 -21.13 -11.35
CA LEU A 384 -8.19 -21.28 -11.01
C LEU A 384 -9.08 -20.48 -11.96
N ALA A 385 -8.66 -19.24 -12.26
CA ALA A 385 -9.41 -18.41 -13.20
C ALA A 385 -9.35 -18.99 -14.61
N ASP A 386 -8.23 -19.58 -14.99
CA ASP A 386 -8.11 -20.25 -16.29
C ASP A 386 -9.09 -21.41 -16.41
N LYS A 387 -9.30 -22.14 -15.31
CA LYS A 387 -10.18 -23.30 -15.30
C LYS A 387 -11.67 -22.93 -15.27
N PHE A 388 -12.04 -21.94 -14.44
CA PHE A 388 -13.46 -21.64 -14.16
C PHE A 388 -13.95 -20.33 -14.76
N GLY A 389 -13.09 -19.56 -15.43
CA GLY A 389 -13.42 -18.22 -15.89
C GLY A 389 -13.17 -17.19 -14.79
N GLY A 390 -13.20 -15.92 -15.17
CA GLY A 390 -12.85 -14.84 -14.24
C GLY A 390 -14.01 -14.29 -13.43
N SER A 391 -15.20 -14.19 -14.04
CA SER A 391 -16.28 -13.43 -13.40
C SER A 391 -16.76 -14.03 -12.09
N ILE A 392 -16.73 -15.36 -11.96
CA ILE A 392 -17.14 -15.98 -10.67
C ILE A 392 -16.19 -15.54 -9.55
N PHE A 393 -14.90 -15.44 -9.83
CA PHE A 393 -13.95 -14.99 -8.82
C PHE A 393 -14.05 -13.49 -8.55
N THR A 394 -14.46 -12.71 -9.55
CA THR A 394 -14.77 -11.29 -9.31
C THR A 394 -15.95 -11.16 -8.35
N GLN A 395 -16.97 -12.01 -8.48
CA GLN A 395 -18.08 -12.05 -7.53
C GLN A 395 -17.62 -12.44 -6.13
N ILE A 396 -16.77 -13.45 -6.03
CA ILE A 396 -16.23 -13.89 -4.75
C ILE A 396 -15.43 -12.75 -4.11
N SER A 397 -14.64 -12.03 -4.89
CA SER A 397 -13.89 -10.89 -4.42
C SER A 397 -14.80 -9.82 -3.81
N GLY A 398 -15.83 -9.42 -4.56
CA GLY A 398 -16.78 -8.42 -4.07
C GLY A 398 -17.49 -8.86 -2.80
N ALA A 399 -17.95 -10.11 -2.77
CA ALA A 399 -18.61 -10.66 -1.58
C ALA A 399 -17.66 -10.70 -0.39
N GLY A 400 -16.40 -11.07 -0.62
CA GLY A 400 -15.40 -11.11 0.45
C GLY A 400 -15.12 -9.74 1.05
N ILE A 401 -15.03 -8.72 0.20
CA ILE A 401 -14.81 -7.35 0.68
C ILE A 401 -16.03 -6.88 1.50
N ILE A 402 -17.23 -7.18 1.03
CA ILE A 402 -18.46 -6.84 1.76
C ILE A 402 -18.48 -7.53 3.13
N LEU A 403 -18.17 -8.83 3.18
CA LEU A 403 -18.18 -9.58 4.43
C LEU A 403 -17.13 -9.03 5.41
N GLY A 404 -15.94 -8.74 4.93
CA GLY A 404 -14.90 -8.13 5.76
C GLY A 404 -15.32 -6.78 6.30
N SER A 405 -15.92 -5.95 5.45
CA SER A 405 -16.39 -4.62 5.85
C SER A 405 -17.51 -4.72 6.90
N LEU A 406 -18.45 -5.64 6.71
CA LEU A 406 -19.51 -5.88 7.70
C LEU A 406 -18.93 -6.36 9.03
N ALA A 407 -17.92 -7.25 8.98
CA ALA A 407 -17.27 -7.73 10.19
C ALA A 407 -16.58 -6.58 10.94
N LEU A 408 -15.91 -5.68 10.21
CA LEU A 408 -15.27 -4.53 10.84
C LEU A 408 -16.29 -3.61 11.52
N ILE A 409 -17.42 -3.35 10.87
CA ILE A 409 -18.44 -2.45 11.39
C ILE A 409 -19.16 -3.09 12.59
N PHE A 410 -19.74 -4.26 12.39
CA PHE A 410 -20.58 -4.88 13.42
C PHE A 410 -19.79 -5.48 14.57
N GLY A 411 -18.53 -5.84 14.33
CA GLY A 411 -17.66 -6.31 15.40
C GLY A 411 -17.06 -5.19 16.25
N GLY A 412 -17.25 -3.93 15.85
CA GLY A 412 -16.72 -2.80 16.59
C GLY A 412 -15.23 -2.57 16.40
N TYR A 413 -14.64 -3.14 15.35
CA TYR A 413 -13.19 -3.05 15.13
C TYR A 413 -12.74 -1.70 14.57
N LEU A 414 -13.66 -0.89 14.06
CA LEU A 414 -13.36 0.46 13.57
C LEU A 414 -13.50 1.51 14.66
N THR A 415 -14.10 1.16 15.79
CA THR A 415 -14.24 2.03 16.96
C THR A 415 -13.77 1.26 18.19
N PRO A 416 -12.48 0.88 18.23
CA PRO A 416 -12.04 -0.03 19.29
C PRO A 416 -12.09 0.62 20.66
N THR A 417 -12.35 -0.22 21.68
CA THR A 417 -12.33 0.19 23.08
C THR A 417 -11.16 -0.46 23.83
N SER A 418 -10.49 -1.42 23.22
CA SER A 418 -9.41 -2.17 23.83
C SER A 418 -8.44 -2.68 22.77
N LEU A 419 -7.16 -2.78 23.12
CA LEU A 419 -6.15 -3.38 22.26
C LEU A 419 -6.39 -4.87 22.00
N ASP A 420 -7.22 -5.52 22.81
CA ASP A 420 -7.58 -6.92 22.56
C ASP A 420 -8.27 -7.10 21.20
N GLN A 421 -8.85 -6.04 20.66
CA GLN A 421 -9.51 -6.07 19.36
C GLN A 421 -8.52 -5.99 18.18
N PHE A 422 -7.27 -5.58 18.42
CA PHE A 422 -6.33 -5.32 17.35
C PHE A 422 -5.98 -6.58 16.53
N PRO A 423 -5.68 -7.74 17.14
CA PRO A 423 -5.35 -8.91 16.31
C PRO A 423 -6.47 -9.29 15.33
N MET A 424 -7.72 -9.26 15.77
CA MET A 424 -8.83 -9.59 14.88
C MET A 424 -9.02 -8.51 13.81
N PHE A 425 -8.80 -7.24 14.14
CA PHE A 425 -8.81 -6.17 13.13
C PHE A 425 -7.81 -6.48 12.01
N VAL A 426 -6.59 -6.89 12.37
CA VAL A 426 -5.56 -7.23 11.38
C VAL A 426 -6.04 -8.41 10.55
N TRP A 427 -6.55 -9.48 11.18
CA TRP A 427 -7.03 -10.66 10.44
C TRP A 427 -8.13 -10.30 9.45
N ILE A 428 -9.08 -9.44 9.85
CA ILE A 428 -10.17 -9.03 8.96
C ILE A 428 -9.62 -8.19 7.80
N MET A 429 -8.67 -7.29 8.09
CA MET A 429 -8.04 -6.52 7.01
C MET A 429 -7.30 -7.44 6.04
N LEU A 430 -6.61 -8.46 6.54
CA LEU A 430 -5.94 -9.43 5.68
C LEU A 430 -6.94 -10.22 4.84
N TRP A 431 -8.11 -10.52 5.39
CA TRP A 431 -9.22 -11.11 4.62
C TRP A 431 -9.64 -10.21 3.47
N ILE A 432 -9.72 -8.90 3.72
CA ILE A 432 -10.08 -7.93 2.67
C ILE A 432 -8.99 -7.91 1.59
N PHE A 433 -7.71 -7.89 1.98
CA PHE A 433 -6.60 -7.97 1.00
C PHE A 433 -6.61 -9.26 0.21
N PHE A 434 -6.89 -10.37 0.86
CA PHE A 434 -7.02 -11.67 0.20
C PHE A 434 -8.15 -11.63 -0.82
N SER A 435 -9.30 -11.09 -0.43
CA SER A 435 -10.47 -10.97 -1.32
C SER A 435 -10.16 -10.08 -2.52
N ALA A 436 -9.49 -8.94 -2.28
CA ALA A 436 -9.09 -8.05 -3.37
C ALA A 436 -8.10 -8.74 -4.31
N GLY A 437 -7.19 -9.54 -3.76
CA GLY A 437 -6.24 -10.31 -4.56
C GLY A 437 -6.91 -11.32 -5.46
N ILE A 438 -7.98 -11.97 -4.97
CA ILE A 438 -8.79 -12.87 -5.79
C ILE A 438 -9.35 -12.08 -7.00
N GLY A 439 -9.86 -10.88 -6.76
CA GLY A 439 -10.35 -10.02 -7.82
C GLY A 439 -9.25 -9.61 -8.80
N ASN A 440 -8.03 -9.44 -8.31
CA ASN A 440 -6.93 -9.01 -9.17
C ASN A 440 -6.56 -10.08 -10.19
N PHE A 441 -6.56 -11.37 -9.80
CA PHE A 441 -6.31 -12.39 -10.81
C PHE A 441 -7.55 -12.64 -11.69
N SER A 442 -8.73 -12.50 -11.14
CA SER A 442 -9.96 -12.80 -11.85
C SER A 442 -10.24 -11.82 -12.99
N THR A 443 -9.99 -10.54 -12.77
CA THR A 443 -10.28 -9.52 -13.79
C THR A 443 -9.33 -9.63 -14.97
N PHE A 444 -8.08 -10.01 -14.75
CA PHE A 444 -7.14 -10.22 -15.85
C PHE A 444 -7.57 -11.38 -16.75
N ARG A 445 -8.30 -12.36 -16.21
CA ARG A 445 -8.84 -13.43 -17.02
C ARG A 445 -10.20 -13.05 -17.64
N GLN A 446 -11.04 -12.38 -16.84
CA GLN A 446 -12.41 -12.06 -17.26
C GLN A 446 -12.44 -11.09 -18.44
N TYR A 447 -11.67 -10.01 -18.40
CA TYR A 447 -11.85 -8.93 -19.37
C TYR A 447 -11.49 -9.37 -20.79
N PRO A 448 -10.39 -10.11 -21.04
CA PRO A 448 -10.16 -10.63 -22.38
C PRO A 448 -11.27 -11.55 -22.88
N ILE A 449 -11.91 -12.31 -22.01
CA ILE A 449 -13.03 -13.18 -22.42
C ILE A 449 -14.23 -12.33 -22.82
N VAL A 450 -14.56 -11.33 -22.04
CA VAL A 450 -15.69 -10.43 -22.33
C VAL A 450 -15.49 -9.72 -23.67
N TYR A 451 -14.24 -9.43 -24.02
CA TYR A 451 -13.90 -8.77 -25.27
C TYR A 451 -13.23 -9.71 -26.26
N ALA A 452 -13.57 -11.00 -26.22
CA ALA A 452 -12.95 -12.00 -27.10
C ALA A 452 -13.18 -11.72 -28.58
N TYR A 453 -14.28 -11.03 -28.93
CA TYR A 453 -14.57 -10.65 -30.30
C TYR A 453 -13.58 -9.62 -30.85
N SER A 454 -12.84 -8.93 -29.99
CA SER A 454 -11.83 -7.96 -30.40
C SER A 454 -10.69 -7.96 -29.37
N PRO A 455 -9.66 -8.83 -29.57
CA PRO A 455 -8.53 -8.86 -28.64
C PRO A 455 -7.83 -7.51 -28.46
N ARG A 456 -7.80 -6.70 -29.51
CA ARG A 456 -7.25 -5.34 -29.41
C ARG A 456 -8.02 -4.50 -28.41
N LEU A 457 -9.35 -4.53 -28.49
CA LEU A 457 -10.19 -3.77 -27.56
C LEU A 457 -10.06 -4.33 -26.13
N GLY A 458 -9.96 -5.65 -26.00
CA GLY A 458 -9.72 -6.27 -24.68
C GLY A 458 -8.45 -5.78 -24.02
N ALA A 459 -7.37 -5.67 -24.78
CA ALA A 459 -6.10 -5.16 -24.26
C ALA A 459 -6.22 -3.68 -23.88
N GLN A 460 -6.92 -2.89 -24.69
CA GLN A 460 -7.15 -1.48 -24.38
C GLN A 460 -7.97 -1.30 -23.10
N ILE A 461 -9.00 -2.13 -22.93
CA ILE A 461 -9.85 -2.07 -21.74
C ILE A 461 -9.05 -2.44 -20.48
N LEU A 462 -8.15 -3.42 -20.56
CA LEU A 462 -7.28 -3.72 -19.43
C LEU A 462 -6.43 -2.51 -19.02
N GLY A 463 -5.86 -1.84 -20.01
CA GLY A 463 -5.08 -0.62 -19.73
C GLY A 463 -5.93 0.51 -19.16
N TRP A 464 -7.10 0.72 -19.73
CA TRP A 464 -8.04 1.77 -19.29
C TRP A 464 -8.52 1.52 -17.87
N THR A 465 -8.96 0.30 -17.57
CA THR A 465 -9.42 -0.04 -16.21
C THR A 465 -8.26 0.02 -15.21
N GLY A 466 -7.06 -0.36 -15.65
CA GLY A 466 -5.86 -0.25 -14.82
C GLY A 466 -5.55 1.18 -14.44
N ALA A 467 -5.77 2.14 -15.36
CA ALA A 467 -5.56 3.55 -15.08
C ALA A 467 -6.55 4.04 -14.01
N TRP A 468 -7.83 3.70 -14.17
CA TRP A 468 -8.84 4.11 -13.19
C TRP A 468 -8.61 3.48 -11.81
N ALA A 469 -8.23 2.19 -11.77
CA ALA A 469 -7.99 1.51 -10.50
C ALA A 469 -6.72 2.00 -9.79
N ALA A 470 -5.77 2.58 -10.53
CA ALA A 470 -4.57 3.16 -9.92
C ALA A 470 -4.88 4.42 -9.10
N TYR A 471 -6.06 5.01 -9.29
CA TYR A 471 -6.54 6.05 -8.37
C TYR A 471 -6.91 5.49 -6.99
N GLY A 472 -6.86 4.17 -6.79
CA GLY A 472 -7.25 3.54 -5.52
C GLY A 472 -6.65 4.20 -4.29
N PRO A 473 -5.32 4.40 -4.21
CA PRO A 473 -4.75 5.07 -3.03
C PRO A 473 -5.32 6.47 -2.81
N PHE A 474 -5.57 7.21 -3.89
CA PHE A 474 -6.17 8.55 -3.77
C PHE A 474 -7.60 8.46 -3.24
N ILE A 475 -8.42 7.60 -3.86
CA ILE A 475 -9.84 7.48 -3.48
C ILE A 475 -9.95 6.97 -2.04
N TYR A 476 -9.28 5.86 -1.71
CA TYR A 476 -9.45 5.20 -0.42
C TYR A 476 -8.83 6.00 0.70
N SER A 477 -7.59 6.47 0.55
CA SER A 477 -6.92 7.20 1.63
C SER A 477 -7.61 8.52 1.92
N SER A 478 -7.98 9.29 0.88
CA SER A 478 -8.64 10.57 1.10
C SER A 478 -10.02 10.39 1.74
N LEU A 479 -10.79 9.38 1.31
CA LEU A 479 -12.12 9.14 1.88
C LEU A 479 -12.05 8.55 3.27
N ILE A 480 -11.10 7.66 3.56
CA ILE A 480 -10.90 7.16 4.93
C ILE A 480 -10.50 8.31 5.84
N GLY A 481 -9.54 9.14 5.40
CA GLY A 481 -9.13 10.31 6.17
C GLY A 481 -10.27 11.27 6.43
N ALA A 482 -11.07 11.57 5.41
CA ALA A 482 -12.23 12.45 5.55
C ALA A 482 -13.27 11.85 6.50
N SER A 483 -13.52 10.55 6.39
CA SER A 483 -14.46 9.85 7.27
C SER A 483 -14.04 9.97 8.73
N ILE A 484 -12.76 9.72 9.01
CA ILE A 484 -12.24 9.81 10.38
C ILE A 484 -12.26 11.26 10.87
N SER A 485 -11.82 12.20 10.05
CA SER A 485 -11.72 13.61 10.45
C SER A 485 -13.10 14.25 10.67
N LYS A 486 -14.08 13.91 9.82
CA LYS A 486 -15.39 14.53 9.89
C LYS A 486 -16.32 13.84 10.88
N TYR A 487 -16.30 12.50 10.92
CA TYR A 487 -17.24 11.71 11.71
C TYR A 487 -16.60 11.00 12.90
N GLY A 488 -15.29 11.10 13.07
CA GLY A 488 -14.59 10.44 14.16
C GLY A 488 -14.38 8.95 13.98
N SER A 489 -14.72 8.40 12.82
CA SER A 489 -14.72 6.97 12.57
C SER A 489 -14.60 6.67 11.09
N ALA A 490 -14.02 5.53 10.76
CA ALA A 490 -13.97 5.04 9.39
C ALA A 490 -15.27 4.34 8.95
N ILE A 491 -16.24 4.19 9.83
CA ILE A 491 -17.49 3.49 9.52
C ILE A 491 -18.19 4.06 8.28
N PRO A 492 -18.34 5.39 8.12
CA PRO A 492 -18.99 5.91 6.89
C PRO A 492 -18.27 5.48 5.61
N PHE A 493 -16.96 5.44 5.63
CA PHE A 493 -16.20 4.96 4.46
C PHE A 493 -16.56 3.49 4.13
N PHE A 494 -16.59 2.63 5.15
CA PHE A 494 -16.87 1.21 4.92
C PHE A 494 -18.32 0.96 4.51
N ILE A 495 -19.26 1.78 5.00
CA ILE A 495 -20.65 1.72 4.50
C ILE A 495 -20.66 2.04 2.99
N GLY A 496 -19.98 3.08 2.59
CA GLY A 496 -19.87 3.43 1.17
C GLY A 496 -19.21 2.33 0.35
N LEU A 497 -18.17 1.69 0.89
CA LEU A 497 -17.50 0.59 0.22
C LEU A 497 -18.44 -0.61 0.03
N ILE A 498 -19.23 -0.94 1.05
CA ILE A 498 -20.22 -2.02 0.96
C ILE A 498 -21.20 -1.71 -0.17
N ALA A 499 -21.73 -0.49 -0.22
CA ALA A 499 -22.65 -0.08 -1.30
C ALA A 499 -21.98 -0.19 -2.67
N TYR A 500 -20.75 0.27 -2.78
CA TYR A 500 -20.02 0.23 -4.04
C TYR A 500 -19.82 -1.21 -4.52
N CYS A 501 -19.39 -2.09 -3.62
CA CYS A 501 -19.16 -3.49 -3.96
C CYS A 501 -20.48 -4.22 -4.26
N ALA A 502 -21.55 -3.90 -3.53
CA ALA A 502 -22.86 -4.53 -3.76
C ALA A 502 -23.41 -4.16 -5.14
N ILE A 503 -23.31 -2.89 -5.50
CA ILE A 503 -23.73 -2.42 -6.84
C ILE A 503 -22.89 -3.10 -7.91
N GLY A 504 -21.60 -3.12 -7.75
CA GLY A 504 -20.69 -3.77 -8.69
C GLY A 504 -20.94 -5.25 -8.84
N SER A 505 -21.18 -5.89 -7.76
CA SER A 505 -21.55 -7.32 -7.74
C SER A 505 -22.87 -7.60 -8.38
N UNK A 506 -23.69 -6.84 -8.20
CA UNK A 506 -24.94 -6.97 -8.83
C UNK A 506 -24.82 -6.77 -10.30
N UNK A 507 -24.10 -6.05 -10.71
CA UNK A 507 -23.89 -5.82 -12.09
C UNK A 507 -23.14 -6.93 -12.72
N UNK A 508 -22.34 -7.51 -12.09
CA UNK A 508 -21.59 -8.62 -12.50
C UNK A 508 -22.43 -9.85 -12.57
N UNK A 509 -23.11 -9.98 -11.76
CA UNK A 509 -24.00 -11.05 -11.79
C UNK A 509 -24.86 -11.10 -12.95
N TRP A 510 -25.28 -10.01 -13.24
CA TRP A 510 -26.26 -9.94 -14.35
C TRP A 510 -25.65 -10.20 -15.72
N TYR A 511 -24.49 -9.64 -15.96
CA TYR A 511 -23.90 -9.63 -17.31
C TYR A 511 -22.86 -10.71 -17.57
N TYR A 512 -22.30 -11.36 -16.56
CA TYR A 512 -21.12 -12.21 -16.78
C TYR A 512 -21.20 -13.62 -16.19
N PRO A 513 -21.37 -13.85 -14.90
CA PRO A 513 -21.33 -15.24 -14.41
C PRO A 513 -22.64 -15.98 -14.52
N LYS A 514 -23.75 -15.25 -14.62
CA LYS A 514 -25.08 -15.86 -14.70
C LYS A 514 -25.22 -16.71 -15.97
N PRO A 515 -25.77 -17.92 -15.90
CA PRO A 515 -26.01 -18.69 -17.13
C PRO A 515 -26.89 -17.90 -18.11
N GLY A 516 -26.49 -17.85 -19.36
CA GLY A 516 -27.18 -17.10 -20.39
C GLY A 516 -26.94 -15.59 -20.36
N ALA A 517 -25.95 -15.14 -19.60
CA ALA A 517 -25.61 -13.71 -19.52
C ALA A 517 -25.12 -13.19 -20.88
N GLU A 518 -25.27 -11.87 -21.07
CA GLU A 518 -24.96 -11.20 -22.33
C GLU A 518 -23.50 -11.44 -22.78
N ARG A 519 -22.56 -11.39 -21.85
CA ARG A 519 -21.14 -11.62 -22.12
C ARG A 519 -20.60 -12.66 -21.14
N GLY A 520 -21.30 -13.78 -21.04
CA GLY A 520 -20.97 -14.81 -20.06
C GLY A 520 -19.58 -15.40 -20.21
N ASP A 521 -18.89 -15.60 -19.10
CA ASP A 521 -17.59 -16.30 -19.10
C ASP A 521 -17.57 -17.52 -18.18
N TRP A 522 -18.72 -17.93 -17.66
CA TRP A 522 -18.81 -19.10 -16.79
C TRP A 522 -18.44 -20.37 -17.57
N GLY A 523 -17.48 -21.10 -17.02
CA GLY A 523 -17.08 -22.35 -17.63
C GLY A 523 -16.18 -22.22 -18.86
N VAL A 524 -15.78 -21.00 -19.22
CA VAL A 524 -14.86 -20.77 -20.32
C VAL A 524 -13.44 -20.86 -19.77
N GLY A 525 -12.82 -22.03 -19.95
CA GLY A 525 -11.46 -22.28 -19.45
C GLY A 525 -10.50 -22.70 -20.51
#